data_13f6ffd02dc8d3a53b1e2b3464ba0256
#
_entry.id   13f6ffd02dc8d3a53b1e2b3464ba0256
#
_cell.length_a   1.000
_cell.length_b   1.000
_cell.length_c   1.000
_cell.angle_alpha   90.00
_cell.angle_beta   90.00
_cell.angle_gamma   90.00
#
_symmetry.space_group_name_H-M   'P 1'
#
loop_
_entity.id
_entity.type
_entity.pdbx_description
1 polymer ?
#
loop_
_entity_poly.entity_id
_entity_poly.type
_entity_poly.pdbx_seq_one_letter_code
_entity_poly.pdbx_strand_id
1 'polypeptide(L)'
;EPIEHSPAAQLGTSSVVATVDQKKVLTALRNTEMQADPTNATALHYASLKKKGGLDSRTYNYSNISRIIRTQVFDNPNFTPHFSVICLISCGKDTGSFNFEKEELLKHLTASYDVLRSYSFEHIYFEIIPCKGYDGQSPLITESISYVQKNSDHIKVSVVEPDYENNYYYGFRIKAKIV
;
A
#
# COMPACT_ATOMS: atom_id res chain seq x y z
N GLU A 1 2.18 14.93 0.01
CA GLU A 1 3.49 15.41 0.42
C GLU A 1 4.56 14.43 -0.09
N PRO A 2 5.48 14.85 -0.96
CA PRO A 2 6.56 13.99 -1.40
C PRO A 2 7.54 13.75 -0.24
N ILE A 3 8.01 12.50 -0.11
CA ILE A 3 9.01 12.11 0.87
C ILE A 3 10.05 11.24 0.18
N GLU A 4 11.32 11.50 0.43
CA GLU A 4 12.42 10.68 -0.03
C GLU A 4 12.99 9.89 1.13
N HIS A 5 13.06 8.58 0.98
CA HIS A 5 13.68 7.69 1.96
C HIS A 5 15.08 7.28 1.51
N SER A 6 15.97 7.11 2.48
CA SER A 6 17.22 6.40 2.24
C SER A 6 16.92 4.98 1.73
N PRO A 7 17.69 4.43 0.78
CA PRO A 7 17.52 3.03 0.37
C PRO A 7 17.79 2.03 1.50
N ALA A 8 18.46 2.45 2.55
CA ALA A 8 18.66 1.68 3.78
C ALA A 8 17.75 2.19 4.89
N ALA A 9 17.06 1.26 5.56
CA ALA A 9 16.20 1.50 6.71
C ALA A 9 16.81 0.89 7.98
N GLN A 10 16.22 1.15 9.12
CA GLN A 10 16.63 0.51 10.37
C GLN A 10 16.36 -0.99 10.30
N LEU A 11 17.28 -1.79 10.85
CA LEU A 11 17.10 -3.24 10.92
C LEU A 11 15.79 -3.59 11.65
N GLY A 12 15.01 -4.47 11.07
CA GLY A 12 13.70 -4.84 11.57
C GLY A 12 12.53 -4.02 11.00
N THR A 13 12.79 -3.02 10.18
CA THR A 13 11.72 -2.23 9.53
C THR A 13 10.72 -3.13 8.82
N SER A 14 11.19 -4.11 8.05
CA SER A 14 10.32 -5.03 7.32
C SER A 14 9.71 -6.13 8.19
N SER A 15 10.43 -6.64 9.17
CA SER A 15 9.99 -7.77 10.00
C SER A 15 9.16 -7.38 11.21
N VAL A 16 9.31 -6.15 11.72
CA VAL A 16 8.56 -5.63 12.88
C VAL A 16 7.30 -4.91 12.46
N VAL A 17 7.33 -4.15 11.37
CA VAL A 17 6.17 -3.39 10.87
C VAL A 17 5.27 -4.26 10.01
N ALA A 18 5.84 -5.23 9.30
CA ALA A 18 5.10 -6.20 8.48
C ALA A 18 5.46 -7.63 8.85
N THR A 19 4.78 -8.60 8.24
CA THR A 19 4.97 -10.04 8.50
C THR A 19 6.09 -10.66 7.65
N VAL A 20 7.14 -9.89 7.36
CA VAL A 20 8.27 -10.35 6.55
C VAL A 20 9.30 -11.06 7.43
N ASP A 21 9.70 -12.26 7.04
CA ASP A 21 10.80 -12.97 7.69
C ASP A 21 12.11 -12.18 7.50
N GLN A 22 12.77 -11.81 8.61
CA GLN A 22 14.02 -11.05 8.59
C GLN A 22 15.12 -11.74 7.77
N LYS A 23 15.11 -13.08 7.66
CA LYS A 23 16.07 -13.83 6.85
C LYS A 23 15.90 -13.59 5.33
N LYS A 24 14.74 -13.06 4.92
CA LYS A 24 14.45 -12.71 3.51
C LYS A 24 14.79 -11.25 3.19
N VAL A 25 15.31 -10.50 4.15
CA VAL A 25 15.67 -9.09 3.99
C VAL A 25 17.18 -8.97 3.92
N LEU A 26 17.67 -8.19 2.96
CA LEU A 26 19.10 -7.94 2.82
C LEU A 26 19.57 -7.00 3.93
N THR A 27 20.39 -7.50 4.84
CA THR A 27 21.01 -6.68 5.87
C THR A 27 22.16 -5.86 5.31
N ALA A 28 22.34 -4.66 5.83
CA ALA A 28 23.42 -3.76 5.50
C ALA A 28 24.25 -3.41 6.73
N LEU A 29 25.21 -2.50 6.62
CA LEU A 29 26.08 -2.13 7.72
C LEU A 29 25.33 -1.34 8.81
N ARG A 30 25.86 -1.39 10.05
CA ARG A 30 25.44 -0.56 11.19
C ARG A 30 23.97 -0.75 11.58
N ASN A 31 23.51 -1.99 11.67
CA ASN A 31 22.13 -2.31 12.04
C ASN A 31 21.09 -1.68 11.10
N THR A 32 21.36 -1.71 9.81
CA THR A 32 20.42 -1.33 8.77
C THR A 32 20.06 -2.50 7.87
N GLU A 33 19.00 -2.37 7.14
CA GLU A 33 18.57 -3.28 6.08
C GLU A 33 18.21 -2.50 4.82
N MET A 34 18.32 -3.14 3.67
CA MET A 34 17.83 -2.56 2.42
C MET A 34 16.30 -2.58 2.42
N GLN A 35 15.69 -1.49 1.99
CA GLN A 35 14.24 -1.40 1.94
C GLN A 35 13.66 -2.49 1.01
N ALA A 36 12.79 -3.31 1.57
CA ALA A 36 11.98 -4.28 0.83
C ALA A 36 10.59 -3.73 0.48
N ASP A 37 10.14 -2.75 1.26
CA ASP A 37 8.87 -2.04 1.05
C ASP A 37 8.93 -0.64 1.69
N PRO A 38 8.79 0.44 0.90
CA PRO A 38 8.85 1.80 1.42
C PRO A 38 7.65 2.18 2.29
N THR A 39 6.53 1.45 2.24
CA THR A 39 5.38 1.72 3.11
C THR A 39 5.74 1.54 4.58
N ASN A 40 6.57 0.55 4.90
CA ASN A 40 7.01 0.29 6.26
C ASN A 40 7.89 1.42 6.82
N ALA A 41 8.82 1.93 6.00
CA ALA A 41 9.66 3.06 6.38
C ALA A 41 8.83 4.33 6.58
N THR A 42 7.85 4.59 5.70
CA THR A 42 6.94 5.74 5.84
C THR A 42 6.05 5.61 7.08
N ALA A 43 5.54 4.41 7.39
CA ALA A 43 4.76 4.18 8.60
C ALA A 43 5.57 4.47 9.87
N LEU A 44 6.83 4.04 9.92
CA LEU A 44 7.74 4.35 11.03
C LEU A 44 8.04 5.85 11.12
N HIS A 45 8.26 6.52 9.99
CA HIS A 45 8.46 7.97 9.94
C HIS A 45 7.26 8.69 10.53
N TYR A 46 6.03 8.37 10.07
CA TYR A 46 4.80 8.94 10.61
C TYR A 46 4.64 8.68 12.11
N ALA A 47 4.85 7.44 12.55
CA ALA A 47 4.76 7.06 13.96
C ALA A 47 5.77 7.85 14.82
N SER A 48 6.99 8.05 14.33
CA SER A 48 8.01 8.84 15.01
C SER A 48 7.61 10.32 15.15
N LEU A 49 7.10 10.93 14.07
CA LEU A 49 6.60 12.31 14.12
C LEU A 49 5.43 12.46 15.09
N LYS A 50 4.49 11.52 15.05
CA LYS A 50 3.33 11.51 15.96
C LYS A 50 3.76 11.38 17.41
N LYS A 51 4.69 10.49 17.72
CA LYS A 51 5.25 10.32 19.06
C LYS A 51 5.92 11.58 19.61
N LYS A 52 6.56 12.36 18.74
CA LYS A 52 7.22 13.64 19.09
C LYS A 52 6.25 14.80 19.21
N GLY A 53 4.94 14.60 18.99
CA GLY A 53 3.94 15.67 19.00
C GLY A 53 4.00 16.60 17.80
N GLY A 54 4.69 16.21 16.73
CA GLY A 54 4.84 17.02 15.52
C GLY A 54 3.68 16.94 14.53
N LEU A 55 2.63 16.17 14.84
CA LEU A 55 1.48 15.98 13.95
C LEU A 55 0.18 16.37 14.66
N ASP A 56 -0.69 17.07 13.94
CA ASP A 56 -2.07 17.32 14.33
C ASP A 56 -2.99 16.12 13.99
N SER A 57 -4.31 16.31 14.08
CA SER A 57 -5.30 15.26 13.84
C SER A 57 -5.73 15.10 12.38
N ARG A 58 -5.13 15.86 11.45
CA ARG A 58 -5.47 15.74 10.02
C ARG A 58 -4.94 14.45 9.42
N THR A 59 -5.44 14.11 8.24
CA THR A 59 -4.88 13.05 7.40
C THR A 59 -3.61 13.55 6.72
N TYR A 60 -2.58 12.72 6.74
CA TYR A 60 -1.29 12.95 6.08
C TYR A 60 -1.16 11.99 4.91
N ASN A 61 -0.98 12.53 3.72
CA ASN A 61 -0.78 11.78 2.49
C ASN A 61 0.66 11.92 2.02
N TYR A 62 1.36 10.81 1.95
CA TYR A 62 2.74 10.75 1.49
C TYR A 62 2.83 10.07 0.13
N SER A 63 3.75 10.53 -0.70
CA SER A 63 4.14 9.85 -1.93
C SER A 63 5.66 9.73 -1.99
N ASN A 64 6.14 8.59 -2.42
CA ASN A 64 7.56 8.41 -2.70
C ASN A 64 7.79 7.49 -3.90
N ILE A 65 8.97 7.60 -4.48
CA ILE A 65 9.51 6.64 -5.44
C ILE A 65 10.77 6.08 -4.80
N SER A 66 10.74 4.80 -4.50
CA SER A 66 11.86 4.14 -3.83
C SER A 66 12.39 2.99 -4.66
N ARG A 67 13.71 2.86 -4.67
CA ARG A 67 14.37 1.67 -5.17
C ARG A 67 14.45 0.65 -4.06
N ILE A 68 13.91 -0.54 -4.30
CA ILE A 68 13.85 -1.61 -3.30
C ILE A 68 14.58 -2.85 -3.78
N ILE A 69 14.97 -3.69 -2.82
CA ILE A 69 15.58 -4.99 -3.08
C ILE A 69 14.76 -6.07 -2.39
N ARG A 70 14.39 -7.09 -3.15
CA ARG A 70 13.77 -8.32 -2.64
C ARG A 70 14.63 -9.50 -3.02
N THR A 71 15.08 -10.26 -2.04
CA THR A 71 16.02 -11.38 -2.23
C THR A 71 15.34 -12.69 -2.62
N GLN A 72 14.03 -12.70 -2.75
CA GLN A 72 13.30 -13.89 -3.20
C GLN A 72 13.60 -14.21 -4.67
N VAL A 73 13.57 -15.49 -4.98
CA VAL A 73 13.64 -15.94 -6.38
C VAL A 73 12.31 -15.64 -7.07
N PHE A 74 12.38 -15.15 -8.30
CA PHE A 74 11.21 -14.92 -9.13
C PHE A 74 11.18 -15.95 -10.25
N ASP A 75 10.06 -16.61 -10.45
CA ASP A 75 9.85 -17.56 -11.54
C ASP A 75 9.73 -16.86 -12.91
N ASN A 76 9.35 -15.59 -12.93
CA ASN A 76 9.27 -14.80 -14.15
C ASN A 76 10.63 -14.18 -14.50
N PRO A 77 11.23 -14.53 -15.66
CA PRO A 77 12.54 -14.03 -16.06
C PRO A 77 12.61 -12.52 -16.30
N ASN A 78 11.46 -11.85 -16.46
CA ASN A 78 11.38 -10.40 -16.60
C ASN A 78 11.42 -9.66 -15.26
N PHE A 79 11.37 -10.38 -14.14
CA PHE A 79 11.45 -9.76 -12.82
C PHE A 79 12.90 -9.77 -12.33
N THR A 80 13.31 -8.66 -11.73
CA THR A 80 14.62 -8.50 -11.14
C THR A 80 14.50 -8.34 -9.62
N PRO A 81 15.53 -8.75 -8.85
CA PRO A 81 15.53 -8.59 -7.39
C PRO A 81 15.48 -7.14 -6.92
N HIS A 82 15.84 -6.19 -7.76
CA HIS A 82 15.79 -4.77 -7.48
C HIS A 82 14.95 -4.05 -8.53
N PHE A 83 14.05 -3.20 -8.07
CA PHE A 83 13.16 -2.42 -8.93
C PHE A 83 12.70 -1.16 -8.20
N SER A 84 12.11 -0.24 -8.93
CA SER A 84 11.49 0.95 -8.35
C SER A 84 10.01 0.73 -8.12
N VAL A 85 9.50 1.25 -7.01
CA VAL A 85 8.07 1.30 -6.71
C VAL A 85 7.64 2.73 -6.46
N ILE A 86 6.45 3.05 -6.96
CA ILE A 86 5.72 4.26 -6.56
C ILE A 86 4.89 3.86 -5.34
N CYS A 87 4.96 4.65 -4.30
CA CYS A 87 4.26 4.40 -3.06
C CYS A 87 3.39 5.60 -2.70
N LEU A 88 2.11 5.35 -2.46
CA LEU A 88 1.14 6.31 -1.95
C LEU A 88 0.65 5.80 -0.60
N ILE A 89 0.77 6.62 0.44
CA ILE A 89 0.43 6.22 1.80
C ILE A 89 -0.41 7.30 2.44
N SER A 90 -1.54 6.92 3.01
CA SER A 90 -2.36 7.78 3.83
C SER A 90 -2.27 7.36 5.29
N CYS A 91 -2.05 8.32 6.16
CA CYS A 91 -1.97 8.13 7.60
C CYS A 91 -2.94 9.09 8.29
N GLY A 92 -3.82 8.56 9.11
CA GLY A 92 -4.83 9.36 9.77
C GLY A 92 -5.53 8.61 10.89
N LYS A 93 -6.61 9.18 11.37
CA LYS A 93 -7.50 8.58 12.35
C LYS A 93 -8.87 8.38 11.71
N ASP A 94 -9.39 7.16 11.80
CA ASP A 94 -10.78 6.92 11.40
C ASP A 94 -11.73 7.71 12.32
N THR A 95 -12.73 8.31 11.69
CA THR A 95 -13.80 9.07 12.37
C THR A 95 -15.06 8.24 12.58
N GLY A 96 -14.99 6.95 12.30
CA GLY A 96 -16.08 5.97 12.40
C GLY A 96 -16.63 5.55 11.04
N SER A 97 -17.27 4.39 11.00
CA SER A 97 -17.87 3.83 9.78
C SER A 97 -16.90 3.73 8.59
N PHE A 98 -15.63 3.46 8.87
CA PHE A 98 -14.56 3.36 7.86
C PHE A 98 -14.43 4.61 6.97
N ASN A 99 -14.74 5.78 7.49
CA ASN A 99 -14.69 7.01 6.70
C ASN A 99 -13.28 7.30 6.19
N PHE A 100 -12.27 7.12 7.05
CA PHE A 100 -10.88 7.30 6.64
C PHE A 100 -10.51 6.34 5.49
N GLU A 101 -10.80 5.06 5.65
CA GLU A 101 -10.45 4.03 4.66
C GLU A 101 -11.16 4.26 3.33
N LYS A 102 -12.44 4.62 3.35
CA LYS A 102 -13.25 4.88 2.14
C LYS A 102 -12.73 6.07 1.33
N GLU A 103 -12.48 7.18 2.03
CA GLU A 103 -12.01 8.41 1.40
C GLU A 103 -10.60 8.25 0.82
N GLU A 104 -9.70 7.64 1.59
CA GLU A 104 -8.33 7.45 1.14
C GLU A 104 -8.23 6.38 0.05
N LEU A 105 -9.06 5.32 0.10
CA LEU A 105 -9.16 4.35 -0.98
C LEU A 105 -9.53 5.04 -2.30
N LEU A 106 -10.58 5.87 -2.33
CA LEU A 106 -10.97 6.59 -3.54
C LEU A 106 -9.83 7.46 -4.08
N LYS A 107 -9.11 8.18 -3.21
CA LYS A 107 -7.95 8.99 -3.62
C LYS A 107 -6.85 8.14 -4.26
N HIS A 108 -6.53 7.00 -3.64
CA HIS A 108 -5.49 6.09 -4.15
C HIS A 108 -5.89 5.44 -5.48
N LEU A 109 -7.16 5.06 -5.62
CA LEU A 109 -7.68 4.51 -6.89
C LEU A 109 -7.66 5.57 -7.99
N THR A 110 -8.08 6.80 -7.69
CA THR A 110 -8.04 7.92 -8.64
C THR A 110 -6.61 8.21 -9.09
N ALA A 111 -5.67 8.36 -8.15
CA ALA A 111 -4.28 8.59 -8.49
C ALA A 111 -3.68 7.45 -9.33
N SER A 112 -4.01 6.20 -9.00
CA SER A 112 -3.56 5.03 -9.77
C SER A 112 -4.17 5.00 -11.17
N TYR A 113 -5.44 5.33 -11.28
CA TYR A 113 -6.14 5.44 -12.55
C TYR A 113 -5.50 6.51 -13.45
N ASP A 114 -5.24 7.70 -12.91
CA ASP A 114 -4.64 8.81 -13.66
C ASP A 114 -3.24 8.45 -14.16
N VAL A 115 -2.43 7.80 -13.33
CA VAL A 115 -1.11 7.30 -13.73
C VAL A 115 -1.24 6.28 -14.87
N LEU A 116 -2.12 5.29 -14.76
CA LEU A 116 -2.31 4.29 -15.80
C LEU A 116 -2.85 4.91 -17.11
N ARG A 117 -3.76 5.87 -17.00
CA ARG A 117 -4.27 6.62 -18.18
C ARG A 117 -3.16 7.41 -18.87
N SER A 118 -2.20 7.96 -18.12
CA SER A 118 -1.06 8.69 -18.70
C SER A 118 -0.15 7.79 -19.58
N TYR A 119 -0.19 6.48 -19.37
CA TYR A 119 0.46 5.47 -20.22
C TYR A 119 -0.43 4.94 -21.33
N SER A 120 -1.55 5.63 -21.62
CA SER A 120 -2.50 5.28 -22.70
C SER A 120 -3.27 3.97 -22.51
N PHE A 121 -3.36 3.48 -21.28
CA PHE A 121 -4.27 2.37 -20.98
C PHE A 121 -5.72 2.89 -20.97
N GLU A 122 -6.59 2.27 -21.74
CA GLU A 122 -7.98 2.73 -21.91
C GLU A 122 -8.97 2.02 -21.00
N HIS A 123 -8.82 0.71 -20.83
CA HIS A 123 -9.71 -0.13 -20.04
C HIS A 123 -9.04 -0.51 -18.72
N ILE A 124 -9.31 0.28 -17.69
CA ILE A 124 -8.74 0.12 -16.36
C ILE A 124 -9.87 -0.19 -15.38
N TYR A 125 -9.73 -1.25 -14.62
CA TYR A 125 -10.60 -1.56 -13.49
C TYR A 125 -9.80 -2.15 -12.32
N PHE A 126 -10.38 -2.10 -11.13
CA PHE A 126 -9.72 -2.52 -9.91
C PHE A 126 -10.45 -3.70 -9.28
N GLU A 127 -9.70 -4.71 -8.90
CA GLU A 127 -10.16 -5.84 -8.12
C GLU A 127 -9.79 -5.63 -6.66
N ILE A 128 -10.78 -5.70 -5.77
CA ILE A 128 -10.58 -5.79 -4.33
C ILE A 128 -10.56 -7.26 -3.95
N ILE A 129 -9.46 -7.68 -3.35
CA ILE A 129 -9.20 -9.04 -2.94
C ILE A 129 -9.21 -9.07 -1.41
N PRO A 130 -10.25 -9.60 -0.76
CA PRO A 130 -10.29 -9.70 0.69
C PRO A 130 -9.13 -10.54 1.21
N CYS A 131 -8.52 -10.10 2.32
CA CYS A 131 -7.44 -10.80 2.99
C CYS A 131 -7.93 -11.45 4.29
N LYS A 132 -7.06 -12.19 4.96
CA LYS A 132 -7.39 -12.96 6.18
C LYS A 132 -8.19 -12.13 7.19
N GLY A 133 -9.31 -12.66 7.62
CA GLY A 133 -10.25 -12.02 8.57
C GLY A 133 -11.34 -11.19 7.91
N TYR A 134 -11.36 -11.10 6.59
CA TYR A 134 -12.34 -10.36 5.80
C TYR A 134 -12.86 -11.21 4.65
N ASP A 135 -14.08 -10.95 4.25
CA ASP A 135 -14.71 -11.51 3.05
C ASP A 135 -15.41 -10.40 2.26
N GLY A 136 -15.97 -10.73 1.11
CA GLY A 136 -16.63 -9.77 0.25
C GLY A 136 -17.87 -9.09 0.86
N GLN A 137 -18.42 -9.63 1.96
CA GLN A 137 -19.55 -9.09 2.69
C GLN A 137 -19.15 -8.27 3.91
N SER A 138 -17.87 -8.23 4.23
CA SER A 138 -17.36 -7.47 5.37
C SER A 138 -17.68 -5.97 5.21
N PRO A 139 -18.16 -5.29 6.27
CA PRO A 139 -18.59 -3.89 6.20
C PRO A 139 -17.51 -2.96 5.63
N LEU A 140 -16.25 -3.15 5.98
CA LEU A 140 -15.15 -2.40 5.41
C LEU A 140 -15.15 -2.45 3.86
N ILE A 141 -15.38 -3.62 3.29
CA ILE A 141 -15.31 -3.84 1.84
C ILE A 141 -16.57 -3.30 1.16
N THR A 142 -17.74 -3.69 1.65
CA THR A 142 -19.03 -3.29 1.05
C THR A 142 -19.24 -1.77 1.10
N GLU A 143 -18.90 -1.13 2.21
CA GLU A 143 -19.00 0.32 2.35
C GLU A 143 -17.96 1.05 1.51
N SER A 144 -16.73 0.52 1.42
CA SER A 144 -15.68 1.11 0.59
C SER A 144 -16.07 1.09 -0.89
N ILE A 145 -16.59 -0.02 -1.40
CA ILE A 145 -17.05 -0.14 -2.79
C ILE A 145 -18.22 0.80 -3.06
N SER A 146 -19.22 0.79 -2.18
CA SER A 146 -20.38 1.67 -2.30
C SER A 146 -19.97 3.15 -2.33
N TYR A 147 -18.99 3.51 -1.52
CA TYR A 147 -18.45 4.88 -1.49
C TYR A 147 -17.75 5.24 -2.81
N VAL A 148 -16.89 4.36 -3.33
CA VAL A 148 -16.21 4.59 -4.62
C VAL A 148 -17.21 4.72 -5.75
N GLN A 149 -18.17 3.80 -5.86
CA GLN A 149 -19.20 3.82 -6.90
C GLN A 149 -20.09 5.07 -6.85
N LYS A 150 -20.39 5.58 -5.66
CA LYS A 150 -21.18 6.79 -5.47
C LYS A 150 -20.42 8.07 -5.83
N ASN A 151 -19.10 8.09 -5.63
CA ASN A 151 -18.31 9.31 -5.74
C ASN A 151 -17.40 9.36 -6.98
N SER A 152 -17.45 8.33 -7.84
CA SER A 152 -16.66 8.30 -9.07
C SER A 152 -17.35 7.44 -10.15
N ASP A 153 -17.67 8.04 -11.29
CA ASP A 153 -18.29 7.34 -12.42
C ASP A 153 -17.27 6.58 -13.27
N HIS A 154 -16.01 6.95 -13.21
CA HIS A 154 -14.93 6.38 -14.04
C HIS A 154 -14.11 5.31 -13.35
N ILE A 155 -14.11 5.26 -12.02
CA ILE A 155 -13.41 4.21 -11.26
C ILE A 155 -14.30 2.98 -11.14
N LYS A 156 -13.94 1.93 -11.89
CA LYS A 156 -14.64 0.64 -11.82
C LYS A 156 -13.95 -0.26 -10.84
N VAL A 157 -14.70 -0.74 -9.87
CA VAL A 157 -14.20 -1.62 -8.80
C VAL A 157 -15.12 -2.82 -8.61
N SER A 158 -14.54 -4.00 -8.41
CA SER A 158 -15.26 -5.25 -8.10
C SER A 158 -14.56 -6.04 -7.01
N VAL A 159 -15.30 -6.87 -6.31
CA VAL A 159 -14.73 -7.85 -5.36
C VAL A 159 -14.48 -9.16 -6.09
N VAL A 160 -13.38 -9.78 -5.79
CA VAL A 160 -13.03 -11.12 -6.28
C VAL A 160 -12.82 -12.08 -5.10
N GLU A 161 -12.55 -13.34 -5.40
CA GLU A 161 -12.32 -14.37 -4.38
C GLU A 161 -11.23 -13.97 -3.37
N PRO A 162 -11.45 -14.24 -2.08
CA PRO A 162 -10.50 -13.90 -1.03
C PRO A 162 -9.16 -14.65 -1.17
N ASP A 163 -8.09 -13.99 -0.76
CA ASP A 163 -6.76 -14.57 -0.64
C ASP A 163 -6.37 -14.67 0.84
N TYR A 164 -6.80 -15.73 1.50
CA TYR A 164 -6.55 -15.94 2.93
C TYR A 164 -5.13 -16.46 3.25
N GLU A 165 -4.38 -16.88 2.26
CA GLU A 165 -3.00 -17.31 2.44
C GLU A 165 -2.05 -16.10 2.54
N ASN A 166 -2.47 -14.97 1.96
CA ASN A 166 -1.72 -13.73 2.04
C ASN A 166 -1.95 -13.04 3.38
N ASN A 167 -0.96 -13.12 4.26
CA ASN A 167 -0.96 -12.48 5.58
C ASN A 167 -0.18 -11.16 5.64
N TYR A 168 0.32 -10.67 4.50
CA TYR A 168 1.04 -9.40 4.43
C TYR A 168 0.09 -8.21 4.49
N TYR A 169 -1.05 -8.31 3.81
CA TYR A 169 -2.06 -7.25 3.78
C TYR A 169 -3.11 -7.48 4.86
N TYR A 170 -3.54 -6.38 5.48
CA TYR A 170 -4.66 -6.36 6.42
C TYR A 170 -5.90 -5.78 5.73
N GLY A 171 -7.04 -6.41 5.91
CA GLY A 171 -8.31 -6.00 5.31
C GLY A 171 -8.45 -6.51 3.87
N PHE A 172 -7.85 -5.83 2.93
CA PHE A 172 -7.87 -6.22 1.52
C PHE A 172 -6.63 -5.69 0.78
N ARG A 173 -6.37 -6.27 -0.36
CA ARG A 173 -5.44 -5.73 -1.34
C ARG A 173 -6.17 -5.34 -2.63
N ILE A 174 -5.53 -4.51 -3.43
CA ILE A 174 -6.08 -4.02 -4.69
C ILE A 174 -5.18 -4.47 -5.83
N LYS A 175 -5.81 -4.87 -6.93
CA LYS A 175 -5.12 -5.21 -8.17
C LYS A 175 -5.74 -4.40 -9.30
N ALA A 176 -4.93 -3.59 -9.97
CA ALA A 176 -5.35 -2.97 -11.22
C ALA A 176 -5.31 -4.00 -12.36
N LYS A 177 -6.36 -4.05 -13.14
CA LYS A 177 -6.47 -4.81 -14.39
C LYS A 177 -6.52 -3.85 -15.56
N ILE A 178 -5.80 -4.20 -16.58
CA ILE A 178 -5.67 -3.47 -17.82
C ILE A 178 -6.05 -4.43 -18.94
N VAL A 179 -6.99 -4.04 -19.78
CA VAL A 179 -7.46 -4.81 -20.94
C VAL A 179 -7.20 -4.02 -22.21
#